data_e0e60e9190fe05bed709b2fa62426574
#
_entry.id   e0e60e9190fe05bed709b2fa62426574
#
_cell.length_a   1.000
_cell.length_b   1.000
_cell.length_c   1.000
_cell.angle_alpha   90.00
_cell.angle_beta   90.00
_cell.angle_gamma   90.00
#
_symmetry.space_group_name_H-M   'P 1'
#
loop_
_entity.id
_entity.type
_entity.pdbx_description
1 polymer ?
#
loop_
_entity_poly.entity_id
_entity_poly.type
_entity_poly.pdbx_seq_one_letter_code
_entity_poly.pdbx_strand_id
1 'polypeptide(L)'
;MKILMVHNRYQQRGGEDAVFAAEVQMLRSNGHDVVTLLENNDDITGVFGRVKTAVGSIYSRYGAQRVSGAVSSFRPDVMHVHNFFPKLSPSIFRSARKLGVPTVMTLHNYRLICPSASFYIDGEVNELSVTRSAFWTVPKRVYKNSLFGTAVVAAMVDYHKWRG
;
A
#
# COMPACT_ATOMS: atom_id res chain seq x y z
N MET A 1 -2.47 -23.63 -6.35
CA MET A 1 -1.49 -22.74 -5.70
C MET A 1 -2.11 -22.16 -4.43
N LYS A 2 -1.27 -21.87 -3.44
CA LYS A 2 -1.65 -21.11 -2.23
C LYS A 2 -1.35 -19.66 -2.44
N ILE A 3 -2.34 -18.79 -2.39
CA ILE A 3 -2.23 -17.36 -2.70
C ILE A 3 -2.63 -16.54 -1.47
N LEU A 4 -1.72 -15.68 -0.99
CA LEU A 4 -2.03 -14.70 0.05
C LEU A 4 -2.43 -13.37 -0.62
N MET A 5 -3.72 -13.06 -0.59
CA MET A 5 -4.25 -11.80 -1.12
C MET A 5 -4.25 -10.71 -0.04
N VAL A 6 -3.61 -9.58 -0.31
CA VAL A 6 -3.45 -8.48 0.67
C VAL A 6 -4.13 -7.22 0.16
N HIS A 7 -4.99 -6.63 0.99
CA HIS A 7 -5.69 -5.40 0.65
C HIS A 7 -5.98 -4.54 1.89
N ASN A 8 -5.69 -3.24 1.79
CA ASN A 8 -6.07 -2.25 2.77
C ASN A 8 -7.24 -1.44 2.24
N ARG A 9 -8.42 -1.62 2.85
CA ARG A 9 -9.66 -0.94 2.45
C ARG A 9 -9.63 0.53 2.85
N TYR A 10 -10.14 1.38 1.98
CA TYR A 10 -10.46 2.77 2.34
C TYR A 10 -11.76 2.85 3.12
N GLN A 11 -11.97 3.96 3.86
CA GLN A 11 -13.24 4.23 4.57
C GLN A 11 -14.44 4.31 3.61
N GLN A 12 -14.23 4.78 2.39
CA GLN A 12 -15.24 4.75 1.33
C GLN A 12 -14.86 3.64 0.35
N ARG A 13 -15.76 2.70 0.12
CA ARG A 13 -15.54 1.64 -0.86
C ARG A 13 -15.34 2.22 -2.24
N GLY A 14 -14.28 1.82 -2.89
CA GLY A 14 -13.90 2.23 -4.23
C GLY A 14 -13.86 1.06 -5.21
N GLY A 15 -13.52 1.35 -6.48
CA GLY A 15 -13.34 0.33 -7.50
C GLY A 15 -12.28 -0.72 -7.13
N GLU A 16 -11.26 -0.34 -6.36
CA GLU A 16 -10.20 -1.23 -5.87
C GLU A 16 -10.76 -2.38 -5.03
N ASP A 17 -11.76 -2.11 -4.15
CA ASP A 17 -12.40 -3.13 -3.33
C ASP A 17 -13.20 -4.13 -4.16
N ALA A 18 -13.87 -3.65 -5.22
CA ALA A 18 -14.65 -4.50 -6.13
C ALA A 18 -13.72 -5.40 -6.96
N VAL A 19 -12.64 -4.85 -7.49
CA VAL A 19 -11.62 -5.61 -8.24
C VAL A 19 -10.99 -6.67 -7.34
N PHE A 20 -10.59 -6.32 -6.12
CA PHE A 20 -10.03 -7.27 -5.16
C PHE A 20 -11.01 -8.42 -4.88
N ALA A 21 -12.27 -8.13 -4.61
CA ALA A 21 -13.28 -9.15 -4.32
C ALA A 21 -13.53 -10.08 -5.51
N ALA A 22 -13.64 -9.51 -6.72
CA ALA A 22 -13.83 -10.28 -7.94
C ALA A 22 -12.63 -11.20 -8.22
N GLU A 23 -11.42 -10.71 -8.02
CA GLU A 23 -10.20 -11.49 -8.25
C GLU A 23 -10.05 -12.63 -7.23
N VAL A 24 -10.34 -12.38 -5.94
CA VAL A 24 -10.39 -13.43 -4.92
C VAL A 24 -11.40 -14.53 -5.31
N GLN A 25 -12.58 -14.14 -5.75
CA GLN A 25 -13.62 -15.08 -6.18
C GLN A 25 -13.16 -15.88 -7.42
N MET A 26 -12.60 -15.21 -8.41
CA MET A 26 -12.07 -15.83 -9.63
C MET A 26 -10.98 -16.86 -9.31
N LEU A 27 -10.00 -16.50 -8.47
CA LEU A 27 -8.92 -17.42 -8.09
C LEU A 27 -9.44 -18.65 -7.35
N ARG A 28 -10.40 -18.48 -6.42
CA ARG A 28 -11.03 -19.59 -5.71
C ARG A 28 -11.82 -20.51 -6.64
N SER A 29 -12.59 -19.94 -7.57
CA SER A 29 -13.37 -20.73 -8.53
C SER A 29 -12.50 -21.51 -9.53
N ASN A 30 -11.24 -21.06 -9.72
CA ASN A 30 -10.23 -21.79 -10.50
C ASN A 30 -9.36 -22.76 -9.67
N GLY A 31 -9.81 -23.14 -8.47
CA GLY A 31 -9.19 -24.19 -7.65
C GLY A 31 -7.93 -23.74 -6.90
N HIS A 32 -7.70 -22.44 -6.73
CA HIS A 32 -6.61 -21.94 -5.90
C HIS A 32 -7.04 -21.84 -4.42
N ASP A 33 -6.11 -22.17 -3.51
CA ASP A 33 -6.28 -21.96 -2.07
C ASP A 33 -5.94 -20.50 -1.74
N VAL A 34 -6.95 -19.70 -1.40
CA VAL A 34 -6.80 -18.25 -1.25
C VAL A 34 -7.15 -17.80 0.17
N VAL A 35 -6.14 -17.28 0.87
CA VAL A 35 -6.31 -16.57 2.16
C VAL A 35 -6.20 -15.07 1.92
N THR A 36 -7.07 -14.31 2.59
CA THR A 36 -7.08 -12.85 2.49
C THR A 36 -6.58 -12.19 3.78
N LEU A 37 -5.65 -11.25 3.65
CA LEU A 37 -5.24 -10.34 4.70
C LEU A 37 -5.85 -8.97 4.39
N LEU A 38 -6.89 -8.63 5.15
CA LEU A 38 -7.64 -7.39 5.00
C LEU A 38 -7.36 -6.46 6.18
N GLU A 39 -7.08 -5.20 5.87
CA GLU A 39 -6.99 -4.12 6.86
C GLU A 39 -8.05 -3.06 6.56
N ASN A 40 -8.56 -2.44 7.61
CA ASN A 40 -9.58 -1.40 7.54
C ASN A 40 -9.05 -0.09 8.12
N ASN A 41 -9.47 1.04 7.58
CA ASN A 41 -9.08 2.36 8.06
C ASN A 41 -10.13 3.01 8.99
N ASP A 42 -11.20 2.28 9.34
CA ASP A 42 -12.33 2.80 10.10
C ASP A 42 -11.95 3.19 11.55
N ASP A 43 -10.95 2.52 12.10
CA ASP A 43 -10.43 2.76 13.46
C ASP A 43 -9.38 3.89 13.55
N ILE A 44 -9.09 4.58 12.43
CA ILE A 44 -8.20 5.75 12.44
C ILE A 44 -8.99 6.98 12.90
N THR A 45 -9.16 7.12 14.21
CA THR A 45 -9.92 8.21 14.83
C THR A 45 -9.00 9.22 15.53
N GLY A 46 -9.47 10.47 15.62
CA GLY A 46 -8.77 11.55 16.30
C GLY A 46 -7.45 12.00 15.64
N VAL A 47 -6.88 13.09 16.15
CA VAL A 47 -5.63 13.68 15.59
C VAL A 47 -4.44 12.75 15.85
N PHE A 48 -4.35 12.21 17.05
CA PHE A 48 -3.24 11.32 17.44
C PHE A 48 -3.22 10.03 16.61
N GLY A 49 -4.38 9.40 16.38
CA GLY A 49 -4.51 8.22 15.53
C GLY A 49 -4.09 8.51 14.08
N ARG A 50 -4.48 9.67 13.55
CA ARG A 50 -4.09 10.12 12.20
C ARG A 50 -2.58 10.34 12.06
N VAL A 51 -1.94 10.99 13.04
CA VAL A 51 -0.49 11.22 13.04
C VAL A 51 0.27 9.90 13.16
N LYS A 52 -0.15 9.02 14.08
CA LYS A 52 0.46 7.68 14.25
C LYS A 52 0.37 6.86 12.96
N THR A 53 -0.79 6.82 12.33
CA THR A 53 -0.98 6.11 11.05
C THR A 53 -0.17 6.75 9.92
N ALA A 54 -0.12 8.09 9.87
CA ALA A 54 0.65 8.82 8.88
C ALA A 54 2.14 8.46 8.97
N VAL A 55 2.74 8.57 10.15
CA VAL A 55 4.15 8.18 10.37
C VAL A 55 4.36 6.68 10.15
N GLY A 56 3.43 5.84 10.60
CA GLY A 56 3.43 4.40 10.38
C GLY A 56 3.34 4.01 8.90
N SER A 57 2.77 4.86 8.04
CA SER A 57 2.69 4.59 6.60
C SER A 57 4.04 4.65 5.89
N ILE A 58 5.06 5.30 6.47
CA ILE A 58 6.43 5.29 5.95
C ILE A 58 7.01 3.89 6.12
N TYR A 59 6.92 3.32 7.32
CA TYR A 59 7.35 1.95 7.59
C TYR A 59 6.48 1.34 8.69
N SER A 60 5.62 0.40 8.32
CA SER A 60 4.69 -0.26 9.23
C SER A 60 5.28 -1.56 9.79
N ARG A 61 5.77 -1.50 11.05
CA ARG A 61 6.13 -2.74 11.78
C ARG A 61 4.92 -3.65 11.95
N TYR A 62 3.75 -3.05 12.19
CA TYR A 62 2.48 -3.77 12.26
C TYR A 62 2.19 -4.54 10.97
N GLY A 63 2.24 -3.88 9.81
CA GLY A 63 2.03 -4.52 8.51
C GLY A 63 3.04 -5.65 8.25
N ALA A 64 4.32 -5.40 8.58
CA ALA A 64 5.36 -6.41 8.48
C ALA A 64 5.08 -7.66 9.32
N GLN A 65 4.64 -7.49 10.58
CA GLN A 65 4.27 -8.60 11.46
C GLN A 65 3.02 -9.35 10.98
N ARG A 66 2.00 -8.62 10.52
CA ARG A 66 0.77 -9.22 9.96
C ARG A 66 1.08 -10.13 8.79
N VAL A 67 1.88 -9.65 7.84
CA VAL A 67 2.31 -10.45 6.68
C VAL A 67 3.19 -11.63 7.12
N SER A 68 4.15 -11.41 8.01
CA SER A 68 5.00 -12.50 8.50
C SER A 68 4.19 -13.61 9.18
N GLY A 69 3.20 -13.25 10.00
CA GLY A 69 2.29 -14.22 10.64
C GLY A 69 1.47 -14.99 9.61
N ALA A 70 0.88 -14.29 8.62
CA ALA A 70 0.09 -14.93 7.56
C ALA A 70 0.94 -15.87 6.70
N VAL A 71 2.15 -15.45 6.34
CA VAL A 71 3.10 -16.30 5.57
C VAL A 71 3.51 -17.53 6.37
N SER A 72 3.84 -17.38 7.65
CA SER A 72 4.27 -18.50 8.49
C SER A 72 3.17 -19.53 8.71
N SER A 73 1.91 -19.10 8.87
CA SER A 73 0.77 -19.98 9.10
C SER A 73 0.24 -20.64 7.84
N PHE A 74 0.14 -19.89 6.74
CA PHE A 74 -0.48 -20.34 5.50
C PHE A 74 0.52 -20.94 4.50
N ARG A 75 1.80 -20.50 4.54
CA ARG A 75 2.87 -20.86 3.60
C ARG A 75 2.44 -20.68 2.15
N PRO A 76 2.14 -19.45 1.72
CA PRO A 76 1.69 -19.16 0.37
C PRO A 76 2.81 -19.36 -0.64
N ASP A 77 2.45 -19.77 -1.85
CA ASP A 77 3.35 -19.82 -3.01
C ASP A 77 3.64 -18.42 -3.55
N VAL A 78 2.68 -17.48 -3.39
CA VAL A 78 2.77 -16.09 -3.82
C VAL A 78 1.93 -15.19 -2.93
N MET A 79 2.41 -13.97 -2.70
CA MET A 79 1.65 -12.87 -2.09
C MET A 79 1.22 -11.87 -3.18
N HIS A 80 -0.09 -11.66 -3.32
CA HIS A 80 -0.66 -10.70 -4.26
C HIS A 80 -1.24 -9.51 -3.50
N VAL A 81 -0.75 -8.30 -3.78
CA VAL A 81 -1.12 -7.07 -3.08
C VAL A 81 -1.92 -6.17 -4.02
N HIS A 82 -3.08 -5.69 -3.56
CA HIS A 82 -3.87 -4.67 -4.27
C HIS A 82 -3.65 -3.28 -3.68
N ASN A 83 -3.70 -3.17 -2.36
CA ASN A 83 -3.45 -1.92 -1.67
C ASN A 83 -2.78 -2.18 -0.31
N PHE A 84 -1.81 -1.37 0.04
CA PHE A 84 -1.09 -1.43 1.32
C PHE A 84 -1.26 -0.15 2.16
N PHE A 85 -1.83 0.90 1.59
CA PHE A 85 -1.84 2.22 2.21
C PHE A 85 -3.17 2.48 2.95
N PRO A 86 -3.13 3.11 4.15
CA PRO A 86 -1.96 3.62 4.86
C PRO A 86 -1.39 2.70 5.96
N LYS A 87 -2.11 1.64 6.41
CA LYS A 87 -1.73 0.86 7.59
C LYS A 87 -0.60 -0.13 7.38
N LEU A 88 -0.56 -0.76 6.20
CA LEU A 88 0.39 -1.84 5.93
C LEU A 88 1.77 -1.33 5.49
N SER A 89 1.85 -0.23 4.76
CA SER A 89 3.02 0.35 4.10
C SER A 89 3.76 -0.63 3.15
N PRO A 90 4.67 -0.17 2.28
CA PRO A 90 5.47 -1.07 1.44
C PRO A 90 6.40 -2.02 2.20
N SER A 91 6.53 -1.89 3.53
CA SER A 91 7.29 -2.83 4.37
C SER A 91 6.85 -4.28 4.23
N ILE A 92 5.58 -4.53 3.81
CA ILE A 92 5.03 -5.87 3.60
C ILE A 92 5.78 -6.64 2.50
N PHE A 93 6.19 -5.96 1.42
CA PHE A 93 6.96 -6.60 0.35
C PHE A 93 8.31 -7.12 0.85
N ARG A 94 8.99 -6.31 1.67
CA ARG A 94 10.24 -6.72 2.29
C ARG A 94 10.05 -7.90 3.25
N SER A 95 8.94 -7.94 3.99
CA SER A 95 8.64 -9.06 4.89
C SER A 95 8.42 -10.35 4.11
N ALA A 96 7.63 -10.32 3.04
CA ALA A 96 7.43 -11.48 2.17
C ALA A 96 8.74 -11.95 1.53
N ARG A 97 9.55 -11.00 0.99
CA ARG A 97 10.86 -11.30 0.39
C ARG A 97 11.82 -11.98 1.38
N LYS A 98 11.89 -11.51 2.64
CA LYS A 98 12.71 -12.13 3.68
C LYS A 98 12.31 -13.57 4.01
N LEU A 99 11.04 -13.90 3.80
CA LEU A 99 10.48 -15.24 4.03
C LEU A 99 10.46 -16.09 2.75
N GLY A 100 11.10 -15.61 1.67
CA GLY A 100 11.20 -16.34 0.40
C GLY A 100 9.92 -16.39 -0.42
N VAL A 101 8.90 -15.56 -0.11
CA VAL A 101 7.64 -15.53 -0.84
C VAL A 101 7.69 -14.50 -1.96
N PRO A 102 7.55 -14.91 -3.23
CA PRO A 102 7.44 -14.00 -4.35
C PRO A 102 6.20 -13.12 -4.22
N THR A 103 6.27 -11.89 -4.75
CA THR A 103 5.19 -10.91 -4.63
C THR A 103 4.76 -10.38 -5.98
N VAL A 104 3.45 -10.22 -6.14
CA VAL A 104 2.80 -9.55 -7.28
C VAL A 104 1.99 -8.38 -6.74
N MET A 105 1.86 -7.31 -7.50
CA MET A 105 1.01 -6.18 -7.14
C MET A 105 0.15 -5.73 -8.31
N THR A 106 -1.16 -5.62 -8.08
CA THR A 106 -2.07 -4.90 -8.97
C THR A 106 -1.99 -3.41 -8.67
N LEU A 107 -1.52 -2.63 -9.64
CA LEU A 107 -1.38 -1.19 -9.50
C LEU A 107 -2.71 -0.51 -9.80
N HIS A 108 -3.38 0.01 -8.78
CA HIS A 108 -4.58 0.83 -8.92
C HIS A 108 -4.28 2.32 -9.06
N ASN A 109 -3.07 2.73 -8.63
CA ASN A 109 -2.59 4.11 -8.68
C ASN A 109 -1.06 4.15 -8.56
N TYR A 110 -0.48 5.33 -8.74
CA TYR A 110 0.97 5.53 -8.74
C TYR A 110 1.55 5.96 -7.37
N ARG A 111 0.88 5.69 -6.25
CA ARG A 111 1.29 6.16 -4.91
C ARG A 111 2.65 5.61 -4.45
N LEU A 112 3.11 4.49 -4.99
CA LEU A 112 4.47 3.98 -4.76
C LEU A 112 5.56 4.91 -5.30
N ILE A 113 5.22 5.78 -6.26
CA ILE A 113 6.18 6.61 -6.99
C ILE A 113 5.89 8.09 -6.77
N CYS A 114 4.62 8.49 -6.70
CA CYS A 114 4.21 9.89 -6.59
C CYS A 114 3.15 10.09 -5.49
N PRO A 115 3.31 11.07 -4.59
CA PRO A 115 2.33 11.38 -3.55
C PRO A 115 0.93 11.75 -4.08
N SER A 116 0.80 12.29 -5.29
CA SER A 116 -0.51 12.57 -5.91
C SER A 116 -1.28 11.31 -6.28
N ALA A 117 -0.59 10.17 -6.41
CA ALA A 117 -1.09 8.90 -6.90
C ALA A 117 -1.53 8.86 -8.37
N SER A 118 -1.62 9.99 -9.05
CA SER A 118 -2.06 10.09 -10.46
C SER A 118 -1.01 10.72 -11.38
N PHE A 119 0.08 11.23 -10.84
CA PHE A 119 1.01 12.15 -11.52
C PHE A 119 0.38 13.48 -11.97
N TYR A 120 -0.91 13.67 -11.80
CA TYR A 120 -1.59 14.90 -12.18
C TYR A 120 -1.46 15.94 -11.08
N ILE A 121 -0.77 17.06 -11.37
CA ILE A 121 -0.41 18.10 -10.42
C ILE A 121 -0.49 19.45 -11.13
N ASP A 122 -1.21 20.43 -10.54
CA ASP A 122 -1.40 21.77 -11.08
C ASP A 122 -1.96 21.82 -12.53
N GLY A 123 -2.81 20.86 -12.89
CA GLY A 123 -3.45 20.85 -14.20
C GLY A 123 -2.70 20.09 -15.30
N GLU A 124 -1.56 19.48 -14.98
CA GLU A 124 -0.74 18.74 -15.95
C GLU A 124 -0.19 17.41 -15.40
N VAL A 125 0.24 16.54 -16.30
CA VAL A 125 0.95 15.31 -15.93
C VAL A 125 2.41 15.64 -15.62
N ASN A 126 2.87 15.27 -14.43
CA ASN A 126 4.22 15.54 -13.97
C ASN A 126 4.88 14.29 -13.36
N GLU A 127 5.87 13.78 -14.06
CA GLU A 127 6.57 12.53 -13.71
C GLU A 127 7.89 12.74 -12.96
N LEU A 128 8.17 13.95 -12.46
CA LEU A 128 9.43 14.27 -11.77
C LEU A 128 9.73 13.32 -10.60
N SER A 129 8.70 12.82 -9.91
CA SER A 129 8.87 11.85 -8.82
C SER A 129 9.45 10.49 -9.25
N VAL A 130 9.46 10.17 -10.54
CA VAL A 130 10.10 8.95 -11.05
C VAL A 130 11.62 9.02 -10.87
N THR A 131 12.22 10.16 -11.21
CA THR A 131 13.67 10.35 -11.24
C THR A 131 14.22 11.15 -10.06
N ARG A 132 13.40 12.00 -9.44
CA ARG A 132 13.79 12.88 -8.34
C ARG A 132 13.14 12.46 -7.02
N SER A 133 13.54 13.11 -5.93
CA SER A 133 12.86 13.02 -4.64
C SER A 133 11.41 13.47 -4.76
N ALA A 134 10.49 12.72 -4.13
CA ALA A 134 9.07 13.07 -4.11
C ALA A 134 8.75 14.33 -3.27
N PHE A 135 9.72 14.84 -2.49
CA PHE A 135 9.54 16.05 -1.66
C PHE A 135 9.24 17.33 -2.46
N TRP A 136 9.52 17.37 -3.75
CA TRP A 136 9.14 18.49 -4.60
C TRP A 136 7.62 18.72 -4.64
N THR A 137 6.83 17.68 -4.34
CA THR A 137 5.37 17.75 -4.30
C THR A 137 4.82 18.39 -3.02
N VAL A 138 5.64 18.57 -1.97
CA VAL A 138 5.19 19.05 -0.65
C VAL A 138 4.59 20.46 -0.72
N PRO A 139 5.25 21.46 -1.36
CA PRO A 139 4.64 22.79 -1.50
C PRO A 139 3.32 22.78 -2.27
N LYS A 140 3.12 21.78 -3.13
CA LYS A 140 1.89 21.59 -3.94
C LYS A 140 0.73 20.96 -3.16
N ARG A 141 0.96 20.48 -1.94
CA ARG A 141 -0.06 19.86 -1.06
C ARG A 141 -0.89 18.78 -1.74
N VAL A 142 -0.28 17.97 -2.62
CA VAL A 142 -0.96 17.01 -3.50
C VAL A 142 -1.72 15.89 -2.77
N TYR A 143 -1.39 15.64 -1.49
CA TYR A 143 -2.10 14.67 -0.67
C TYR A 143 -3.04 15.35 0.32
N LYS A 144 -4.37 15.22 0.11
CA LYS A 144 -5.43 15.78 0.97
C LYS A 144 -5.28 17.29 1.26
N ASN A 145 -4.73 18.04 0.32
CA ASN A 145 -4.43 19.47 0.46
C ASN A 145 -3.63 19.81 1.73
N SER A 146 -2.74 18.93 2.18
CA SER A 146 -1.99 19.06 3.42
C SER A 146 -0.48 19.01 3.19
N LEU A 147 0.25 20.03 3.68
CA LEU A 147 1.72 20.03 3.67
C LEU A 147 2.27 18.80 4.43
N PHE A 148 1.80 18.59 5.66
CA PHE A 148 2.23 17.48 6.50
C PHE A 148 1.88 16.12 5.86
N GLY A 149 0.65 15.97 5.39
CA GLY A 149 0.22 14.73 4.72
C GLY A 149 1.05 14.43 3.48
N THR A 150 1.33 15.45 2.64
CA THR A 150 2.17 15.29 1.45
C THR A 150 3.61 14.96 1.82
N ALA A 151 4.18 15.60 2.85
CA ALA A 151 5.53 15.32 3.32
C ALA A 151 5.68 13.88 3.82
N VAL A 152 4.70 13.36 4.56
CA VAL A 152 4.69 11.96 5.03
C VAL A 152 4.65 10.97 3.85
N VAL A 153 3.78 11.22 2.86
CA VAL A 153 3.71 10.34 1.68
C VAL A 153 4.98 10.46 0.84
N ALA A 154 5.56 11.65 0.69
CA ALA A 154 6.84 11.85 0.01
C ALA A 154 7.97 11.09 0.72
N ALA A 155 8.03 11.15 2.05
CA ALA A 155 8.99 10.39 2.85
C ALA A 155 8.82 8.86 2.68
N MET A 156 7.58 8.37 2.61
CA MET A 156 7.30 6.96 2.30
C MET A 156 7.85 6.58 0.93
N VAL A 157 7.51 7.37 -0.10
CA VAL A 157 7.98 7.12 -1.49
C VAL A 157 9.50 7.08 -1.54
N ASP A 158 10.18 8.12 -1.05
CA ASP A 158 11.64 8.23 -1.14
C ASP A 158 12.35 7.18 -0.29
N TYR A 159 11.84 6.88 0.92
CA TYR A 159 12.40 5.83 1.78
C TYR A 159 12.40 4.47 1.08
N HIS A 160 11.27 4.08 0.48
CA HIS A 160 11.16 2.78 -0.18
C HIS A 160 11.90 2.76 -1.52
N LYS A 161 11.93 3.86 -2.26
CA LYS A 161 12.74 4.02 -3.48
C LYS A 161 14.24 3.87 -3.20
N TRP A 162 14.72 4.44 -2.08
CA TRP A 162 16.11 4.31 -1.65
C TRP A 162 16.44 2.91 -1.16
N ARG A 163 15.49 2.21 -0.55
CA ARG A 163 15.72 0.88 0.04
C ARG A 163 15.55 -0.29 -0.95
N GLY A 164 15.03 -0.06 -2.15
CA GLY A 164 14.77 -1.08 -3.19
C GLY A 164 13.52 -1.88 -2.86
#